data_450bbd10e51560b95fe3c6bd6735d238
#
_entry.id   450bbd10e51560b95fe3c6bd6735d238
#
_cell.length_a   1.000
_cell.length_b   1.000
_cell.length_c   1.000
_cell.angle_alpha   90.00
_cell.angle_beta   90.00
_cell.angle_gamma   90.00
#
_symmetry.space_group_name_H-M   'P 1'
#
loop_
_entity.id
_entity.type
_entity.pdbx_description
1 polymer ?
#
loop_
_entity_poly.entity_id
_entity_poly.type
_entity_poly.pdbx_seq_one_letter_code
_entity_poly.pdbx_strand_id
1 'polypeptide(L)'
;KLDPYVIMQYRSQERKSSVARDQGRNPCWNEVFKFQINSAAANVQHKLILRIMDHDNFSSDDFLGEATIDVTDIVSLGAERGTYHLNAAKHNVVLADKTYHGEIKVAITFTSTQTQVRTYGICFEASWSWPWMPACLEAWSQSNATCRR
;
A
#
# COMPACT_ATOMS: atom_id res chain seq x y z
N LYS A 1 -10.70 21.39 -1.42
CA LYS A 1 -10.18 20.65 -0.24
C LYS A 1 -10.05 19.20 -0.64
N LEU A 2 -8.87 18.61 -0.48
CA LEU A 2 -8.64 17.20 -0.80
C LEU A 2 -9.09 16.32 0.37
N ASP A 3 -9.88 15.29 0.06
CA ASP A 3 -10.29 14.23 0.99
C ASP A 3 -9.84 12.86 0.42
N PRO A 4 -8.51 12.58 0.38
CA PRO A 4 -7.96 11.46 -0.36
C PRO A 4 -8.20 10.10 0.29
N TYR A 5 -8.30 9.07 -0.55
CA TYR A 5 -8.30 7.67 -0.16
C TYR A 5 -7.48 6.84 -1.17
N VAL A 6 -7.14 5.61 -0.81
CA VAL A 6 -6.34 4.72 -1.66
C VAL A 6 -7.15 3.49 -2.04
N ILE A 7 -7.18 3.20 -3.33
CA ILE A 7 -7.61 1.90 -3.87
C ILE A 7 -6.36 1.08 -4.12
N MET A 8 -6.29 -0.08 -3.49
CA MET A 8 -5.18 -1.00 -3.60
C MET A 8 -5.60 -2.23 -4.37
N GLN A 9 -4.85 -2.55 -5.40
CA GLN A 9 -5.13 -3.70 -6.26
C GLN A 9 -3.93 -4.65 -6.29
N TYR A 10 -4.19 -5.90 -5.97
CA TYR A 10 -3.26 -7.00 -6.17
C TYR A 10 -3.97 -8.10 -6.98
N ARG A 11 -3.60 -8.26 -8.26
CA ARG A 11 -4.31 -9.13 -9.22
C ARG A 11 -5.81 -8.79 -9.28
N SER A 12 -6.68 -9.75 -8.99
CA SER A 12 -8.14 -9.58 -8.93
C SER A 12 -8.67 -9.10 -7.57
N GLN A 13 -7.81 -8.96 -6.58
CA GLN A 13 -8.20 -8.49 -5.26
C GLN A 13 -8.07 -6.97 -5.18
N GLU A 14 -9.10 -6.31 -4.68
CA GLU A 14 -9.13 -4.88 -4.46
C GLU A 14 -9.49 -4.58 -3.01
N ARG A 15 -8.88 -3.56 -2.45
CA ARG A 15 -9.15 -3.00 -1.12
C ARG A 15 -9.19 -1.48 -1.23
N LYS A 16 -10.02 -0.86 -0.39
CA LYS A 16 -10.16 0.60 -0.32
C LYS A 16 -9.87 1.05 1.11
N SER A 17 -9.10 2.11 1.27
CA SER A 17 -8.87 2.75 2.57
C SER A 17 -10.08 3.58 2.99
N SER A 18 -10.08 4.03 4.24
CA SER A 18 -10.92 5.15 4.65
C SER A 18 -10.53 6.44 3.92
N VAL A 19 -11.43 7.41 3.93
CA VAL A 19 -11.17 8.75 3.39
C VAL A 19 -10.43 9.56 4.45
N ALA A 20 -9.25 10.07 4.10
CA ALA A 20 -8.44 10.90 5.00
C ALA A 20 -8.98 12.34 5.02
N ARG A 21 -10.03 12.57 5.79
CA ARG A 21 -10.69 13.87 5.91
C ARG A 21 -9.83 14.84 6.71
N ASP A 22 -9.81 16.11 6.26
CA ASP A 22 -9.14 17.23 6.95
C ASP A 22 -7.61 17.10 7.13
N GLN A 23 -6.95 16.13 6.45
CA GLN A 23 -5.51 15.94 6.55
C GLN A 23 -4.69 16.72 5.51
N GLY A 24 -5.36 17.47 4.64
CA GLY A 24 -4.70 18.33 3.67
C GLY A 24 -3.89 17.53 2.63
N ARG A 25 -2.65 18.01 2.39
CA ARG A 25 -1.77 17.46 1.34
C ARG A 25 -0.87 16.30 1.78
N ASN A 26 -0.89 15.95 3.06
CA ASN A 26 -0.07 14.87 3.63
C ASN A 26 -0.96 13.89 4.42
N PRO A 27 -1.89 13.19 3.77
CA PRO A 27 -2.75 12.24 4.43
C PRO A 27 -1.98 11.03 4.95
N CYS A 28 -2.45 10.50 6.08
CA CYS A 28 -1.93 9.28 6.67
C CYS A 28 -3.12 8.37 7.00
N TRP A 29 -3.12 7.17 6.46
CA TRP A 29 -4.25 6.25 6.65
C TRP A 29 -4.05 5.31 7.84
N ASN A 30 -2.81 4.97 8.22
CA ASN A 30 -2.49 4.06 9.32
C ASN A 30 -3.38 2.80 9.36
N GLU A 31 -3.66 2.24 8.20
CA GLU A 31 -4.53 1.08 8.03
C GLU A 31 -3.74 -0.11 7.50
N VAL A 32 -4.17 -1.30 7.90
CA VAL A 32 -3.56 -2.56 7.46
C VAL A 32 -4.51 -3.30 6.54
N PHE A 33 -4.04 -3.62 5.34
CA PHE A 33 -4.79 -4.36 4.34
C PHE A 33 -4.14 -5.72 4.07
N LYS A 34 -4.96 -6.75 3.88
CA LYS A 34 -4.50 -8.12 3.65
C LYS A 34 -4.89 -8.59 2.25
N PHE A 35 -3.91 -9.13 1.54
CA PHE A 35 -4.10 -9.78 0.25
C PHE A 35 -3.64 -11.23 0.33
N GLN A 36 -4.39 -12.10 -0.33
CA GLN A 36 -4.05 -13.51 -0.41
C GLN A 36 -3.18 -13.76 -1.65
N ILE A 37 -2.07 -14.49 -1.45
CA ILE A 37 -1.17 -14.87 -2.52
C ILE A 37 -1.20 -16.38 -2.67
N ASN A 38 -1.63 -16.89 -3.82
CA ASN A 38 -1.52 -18.30 -4.15
C ASN A 38 -0.15 -18.54 -4.80
N SER A 39 0.70 -19.31 -4.13
CA SER A 39 2.09 -19.56 -4.54
C SER A 39 2.25 -20.55 -5.72
N ALA A 40 1.15 -21.08 -6.25
CA ALA A 40 1.21 -22.10 -7.31
C ALA A 40 1.75 -21.57 -8.66
N ALA A 41 1.97 -20.29 -8.82
CA ALA A 41 2.50 -19.69 -10.03
C ALA A 41 3.97 -19.29 -9.82
N ALA A 42 4.88 -20.24 -9.96
CA ALA A 42 6.31 -19.95 -10.16
C ALA A 42 6.46 -19.04 -11.41
N ASN A 43 7.30 -18.00 -11.32
CA ASN A 43 7.60 -17.05 -12.39
C ASN A 43 6.51 -16.02 -12.74
N VAL A 44 5.59 -15.71 -11.83
CA VAL A 44 4.64 -14.62 -12.03
C VAL A 44 5.12 -13.36 -11.34
N GLN A 45 5.16 -12.26 -12.07
CA GLN A 45 5.44 -10.95 -11.51
C GLN A 45 4.32 -10.52 -10.56
N HIS A 46 4.69 -10.19 -9.31
CA HIS A 46 3.77 -9.75 -8.28
C HIS A 46 3.81 -8.23 -8.18
N LYS A 47 2.74 -7.56 -8.61
CA LYS A 47 2.60 -6.10 -8.55
C LYS A 47 1.46 -5.72 -7.61
N LEU A 48 1.73 -4.76 -6.75
CA LEU A 48 0.74 -4.06 -5.96
C LEU A 48 0.55 -2.67 -6.56
N ILE A 49 -0.67 -2.35 -6.95
CA ILE A 49 -1.05 -1.06 -7.54
C ILE A 49 -1.81 -0.26 -6.49
N LEU A 50 -1.41 0.98 -6.29
CA LEU A 50 -2.00 1.92 -5.34
C LEU A 50 -2.52 3.12 -6.13
N ARG A 51 -3.84 3.27 -6.26
CA ARG A 51 -4.46 4.44 -6.87
C ARG A 51 -4.95 5.38 -5.79
N ILE A 52 -4.51 6.62 -5.83
CA ILE A 52 -4.91 7.68 -4.92
C ILE A 52 -6.04 8.45 -5.60
N MET A 53 -7.16 8.57 -4.89
CA MET A 53 -8.38 9.22 -5.37
C MET A 53 -8.77 10.32 -4.41
N ASP A 54 -9.36 11.40 -4.91
CA ASP A 54 -10.04 12.41 -4.11
C ASP A 54 -11.53 12.08 -4.01
N HIS A 55 -12.04 12.07 -2.80
CA HIS A 55 -13.46 11.80 -2.58
C HIS A 55 -14.30 13.06 -2.71
N ASP A 56 -15.18 13.09 -3.69
CA ASP A 56 -16.13 14.17 -3.91
C ASP A 56 -17.55 13.79 -3.49
N ASN A 57 -18.23 14.71 -2.79
CA ASN A 57 -19.60 14.47 -2.35
C ASN A 57 -20.66 14.72 -3.44
N PHE A 58 -20.31 15.45 -4.49
CA PHE A 58 -21.26 15.94 -5.50
C PHE A 58 -20.89 15.58 -6.94
N SER A 59 -19.73 14.99 -7.15
CA SER A 59 -19.22 14.54 -8.46
C SER A 59 -18.59 13.17 -8.35
N SER A 60 -18.10 12.64 -9.47
CA SER A 60 -17.24 11.44 -9.46
C SER A 60 -15.92 11.77 -8.79
N ASP A 61 -15.39 10.78 -8.05
CA ASP A 61 -14.09 10.89 -7.39
C ASP A 61 -12.97 11.13 -8.42
N ASP A 62 -12.07 12.08 -8.13
CA ASP A 62 -10.98 12.46 -9.02
C ASP A 62 -9.73 11.60 -8.80
N PHE A 63 -9.06 11.25 -9.89
CA PHE A 63 -7.79 10.51 -9.86
C PHE A 63 -6.62 11.47 -9.53
N LEU A 64 -5.93 11.21 -8.41
CA LEU A 64 -4.80 12.00 -7.96
C LEU A 64 -3.44 11.41 -8.36
N GLY A 65 -3.36 10.11 -8.60
CA GLY A 65 -2.14 9.45 -9.04
C GLY A 65 -2.09 7.97 -8.69
N GLU A 66 -1.06 7.31 -9.20
CA GLU A 66 -0.85 5.87 -9.04
C GLU A 66 0.60 5.55 -8.69
N ALA A 67 0.80 4.60 -7.78
CA ALA A 67 2.08 3.98 -7.54
C ALA A 67 1.99 2.48 -7.84
N THR A 68 3.01 1.93 -8.49
CA THR A 68 3.15 0.49 -8.71
C THR A 68 4.36 -0.03 -7.96
N ILE A 69 4.17 -1.02 -7.09
CA ILE A 69 5.21 -1.64 -6.28
C ILE A 69 5.40 -3.08 -6.76
N ASP A 70 6.61 -3.42 -7.15
CA ASP A 70 6.98 -4.81 -7.41
C ASP A 70 7.25 -5.50 -6.07
N VAL A 71 6.45 -6.52 -5.76
CA VAL A 71 6.55 -7.29 -4.53
C VAL A 71 7.04 -8.72 -4.77
N THR A 72 7.57 -9.00 -5.96
CA THR A 72 8.02 -10.34 -6.37
C THR A 72 9.08 -10.90 -5.42
N ASP A 73 10.09 -10.10 -5.09
CA ASP A 73 11.16 -10.51 -4.16
C ASP A 73 10.65 -10.73 -2.74
N ILE A 74 9.69 -9.91 -2.30
CA ILE A 74 9.07 -10.05 -0.97
C ILE A 74 8.31 -11.38 -0.87
N VAL A 75 7.59 -11.74 -1.93
CA VAL A 75 6.85 -13.00 -2.02
C VAL A 75 7.80 -14.18 -2.04
N SER A 76 8.86 -14.13 -2.84
CA SER A 76 9.84 -15.19 -2.99
C SER A 76 10.60 -15.43 -1.68
N LEU A 77 11.17 -14.40 -1.10
CA LEU A 77 11.92 -14.47 0.17
C LEU A 77 11.02 -14.87 1.34
N GLY A 78 9.79 -14.37 1.36
CA GLY A 78 8.81 -14.71 2.38
C GLY A 78 8.32 -16.16 2.28
N ALA A 79 8.20 -16.70 1.07
CA ALA A 79 7.87 -18.10 0.85
C ALA A 79 8.96 -19.05 1.37
N GLU A 80 10.23 -18.66 1.24
CA GLU A 80 11.37 -19.43 1.73
C GLU A 80 11.54 -19.34 3.26
N ARG A 81 11.34 -18.13 3.82
CA ARG A 81 11.63 -17.85 5.23
C ARG A 81 10.42 -17.95 6.16
N GLY A 82 9.22 -18.11 5.61
CA GLY A 82 7.95 -18.11 6.35
C GLY A 82 7.40 -16.71 6.65
N THR A 83 8.27 -15.74 6.92
CA THR A 83 7.89 -14.33 7.12
C THR A 83 8.99 -13.42 6.57
N TYR A 84 8.57 -12.34 5.91
CA TYR A 84 9.47 -11.31 5.44
C TYR A 84 8.86 -9.91 5.64
N HIS A 85 9.64 -8.98 6.16
CA HIS A 85 9.23 -7.61 6.42
C HIS A 85 10.04 -6.65 5.54
N LEU A 86 9.34 -5.84 4.76
CA LEU A 86 9.92 -4.68 4.12
C LEU A 86 9.54 -3.44 4.95
N ASN A 87 10.56 -2.79 5.47
CA ASN A 87 10.38 -1.52 6.19
C ASN A 87 9.73 -0.48 5.28
N ALA A 88 9.06 0.49 5.89
CA ALA A 88 8.41 1.56 5.15
C ALA A 88 9.35 2.26 4.17
N ALA A 89 9.06 2.11 2.91
CA ALA A 89 9.77 2.71 1.79
C ALA A 89 8.86 3.69 1.05
N LYS A 90 9.47 4.71 0.44
CA LYS A 90 8.80 5.67 -0.41
C LYS A 90 8.73 5.15 -1.84
N HIS A 91 7.56 5.28 -2.45
CA HIS A 91 7.30 4.93 -3.84
C HIS A 91 6.74 6.13 -4.57
N ASN A 92 7.24 6.37 -5.78
CA ASN A 92 6.80 7.49 -6.60
C ASN A 92 5.33 7.30 -7.01
N VAL A 93 4.56 8.36 -6.83
CA VAL A 93 3.20 8.50 -7.36
C VAL A 93 3.28 9.26 -8.67
N VAL A 94 2.64 8.74 -9.70
CA VAL A 94 2.61 9.34 -11.02
C VAL A 94 1.18 9.56 -11.50
N LEU A 95 0.99 10.59 -12.31
CA LEU A 95 -0.26 10.84 -13.03
C LEU A 95 -0.45 9.86 -14.19
N ALA A 96 -1.59 9.93 -14.87
CA ALA A 96 -1.89 9.09 -16.03
C ALA A 96 -0.88 9.26 -17.18
N ASP A 97 -0.31 10.46 -17.35
CA ASP A 97 0.74 10.78 -18.32
C ASP A 97 2.16 10.38 -17.85
N LYS A 98 2.27 9.69 -16.69
CA LYS A 98 3.52 9.30 -16.03
C LYS A 98 4.32 10.45 -15.42
N THR A 99 3.77 11.65 -15.36
CA THR A 99 4.41 12.76 -14.65
C THR A 99 4.43 12.49 -13.15
N TYR A 100 5.59 12.74 -12.51
CA TYR A 100 5.74 12.61 -11.05
C TYR A 100 4.80 13.56 -10.29
N HIS A 101 4.08 13.04 -9.32
CA HIS A 101 3.07 13.77 -8.55
C HIS A 101 3.21 13.63 -7.03
N GLY A 102 4.25 13.01 -6.54
CA GLY A 102 4.50 12.86 -5.10
C GLY A 102 4.98 11.47 -4.73
N GLU A 103 4.97 11.18 -3.45
CA GLU A 103 5.43 9.90 -2.91
C GLU A 103 4.40 9.30 -1.96
N ILE A 104 4.22 7.99 -2.02
CA ILE A 104 3.48 7.23 -1.01
C ILE A 104 4.46 6.33 -0.24
N LYS A 105 4.36 6.37 1.08
CA LYS A 105 5.20 5.56 1.97
C LYS A 105 4.43 4.30 2.40
N VAL A 106 5.02 3.13 2.16
CA VAL A 106 4.37 1.84 2.37
C VAL A 106 5.30 0.89 3.09
N ALA A 107 4.80 0.22 4.14
CA ALA A 107 5.44 -0.93 4.77
C ALA A 107 4.72 -2.21 4.33
N ILE A 108 5.45 -3.27 4.05
CA ILE A 108 4.89 -4.51 3.55
C ILE A 108 5.37 -5.67 4.41
N THR A 109 4.44 -6.50 4.88
CA THR A 109 4.76 -7.75 5.57
C THR A 109 4.17 -8.92 4.81
N PHE A 110 5.01 -9.88 4.51
CA PHE A 110 4.59 -11.17 3.98
C PHE A 110 4.63 -12.21 5.09
N THR A 111 3.58 -13.03 5.21
CA THR A 111 3.52 -14.14 6.15
C THR A 111 3.00 -15.38 5.45
N SER A 112 3.75 -16.49 5.55
CA SER A 112 3.34 -17.80 5.07
C SER A 112 2.56 -18.52 6.17
N THR A 113 1.31 -18.88 5.91
CA THR A 113 0.52 -19.73 6.80
C THR A 113 0.60 -21.19 6.34
N GLN A 114 1.07 -22.07 7.23
CA GLN A 114 1.20 -23.50 6.97
C GLN A 114 -0.13 -24.24 7.22
N THR A 115 -1.17 -23.93 6.50
CA THR A 115 -2.35 -24.80 6.46
C THR A 115 -2.60 -25.17 5.00
N GLN A 116 -2.86 -26.39 4.67
CA GLN A 116 -2.92 -27.07 3.37
C GLN A 116 -3.22 -26.26 2.07
N VAL A 117 -3.60 -25.02 2.19
CA VAL A 117 -3.63 -24.00 1.14
C VAL A 117 -2.68 -22.89 1.62
N ARG A 118 -1.52 -22.74 0.99
CA ARG A 118 -0.58 -21.67 1.32
C ARG A 118 -1.21 -20.33 0.98
N THR A 119 -1.86 -19.73 1.95
CA THR A 119 -2.41 -18.37 1.85
C THR A 119 -1.37 -17.40 2.40
N TYR A 120 -0.94 -16.46 1.60
CA TYR A 120 0.01 -15.42 1.98
C TYR A 120 -0.74 -14.10 2.12
N GLY A 121 -0.41 -13.31 3.13
CA GLY A 121 -0.98 -11.98 3.36
C GLY A 121 0.08 -10.90 3.17
N ILE A 122 -0.24 -9.86 2.42
CA ILE A 122 0.51 -8.60 2.41
C ILE A 122 -0.26 -7.62 3.27
N CYS A 123 0.42 -7.13 4.32
CA CYS A 123 -0.09 -6.03 5.14
C CYS A 123 0.73 -4.79 4.79
N PHE A 124 0.09 -3.64 4.60
CA PHE A 124 0.81 -2.40 4.41
C PHE A 124 0.08 -1.22 5.04
N GLU A 125 0.85 -0.23 5.37
CA GLU A 125 0.47 1.04 5.94
C GLU A 125 0.93 2.14 4.98
N ALA A 126 0.07 3.07 4.62
CA ALA A 126 0.37 4.06 3.61
C ALA A 126 0.23 5.49 4.14
N SER A 127 1.18 6.34 3.79
CA SER A 127 1.08 7.79 3.91
C SER A 127 1.55 8.44 2.61
N TRP A 128 0.86 9.49 2.18
CA TRP A 128 1.20 10.22 0.96
C TRP A 128 1.75 11.60 1.28
N SER A 129 2.76 12.06 0.53
CA SER A 129 3.32 13.40 0.68
C SER A 129 3.62 14.03 -0.68
N TRP A 130 3.38 15.35 -0.75
CA TRP A 130 3.77 16.16 -1.90
C TRP A 130 5.26 16.51 -1.87
N PRO A 131 5.91 16.78 -3.03
CA PRO A 131 7.37 16.94 -3.12
C PRO A 131 7.98 18.09 -2.31
N TRP A 132 7.18 19.03 -1.81
CA TRP A 132 7.64 20.29 -1.21
C TRP A 132 7.34 20.46 0.28
N MET A 133 6.89 19.41 0.98
CA MET A 133 6.61 19.50 2.43
C MET A 133 7.33 18.42 3.23
N PRO A 134 7.80 18.75 4.46
CA PRO A 134 8.41 17.76 5.35
C PRO A 134 7.39 16.67 5.71
N ALA A 135 7.83 15.43 5.62
CA ALA A 135 7.04 14.24 5.91
C ALA A 135 6.48 14.28 7.34
N CYS A 136 5.31 13.67 7.53
CA CYS A 136 4.76 13.35 8.84
C CYS A 136 5.69 12.35 9.54
N LEU A 137 6.76 12.83 10.21
CA LEU A 137 7.85 12.03 10.78
C LEU A 137 7.56 11.53 12.21
N GLU A 138 6.52 12.04 12.88
CA GLU A 138 6.37 11.81 14.31
C GLU A 138 5.44 10.66 14.73
N ALA A 139 4.60 10.13 13.84
CA ALA A 139 3.68 9.02 14.19
C ALA A 139 4.31 7.62 14.10
N TRP A 140 5.49 7.50 13.54
CA TRP A 140 6.14 6.21 13.22
C TRP A 140 6.90 5.56 14.37
N SER A 141 7.14 6.29 15.46
CA SER A 141 8.00 5.82 16.55
C SER A 141 7.30 4.90 17.56
N GLN A 142 6.00 4.73 17.54
CA GLN A 142 5.27 4.03 18.60
C GLN A 142 4.33 2.90 18.21
N SER A 143 4.09 2.64 16.95
CA SER A 143 3.30 1.45 16.60
C SER A 143 4.18 0.26 16.20
N ASN A 144 4.74 -0.41 17.22
CA ASN A 144 5.01 -1.84 17.16
C ASN A 144 3.65 -2.56 17.05
N ALA A 145 2.93 -2.35 15.97
CA ALA A 145 1.75 -3.13 15.66
C ALA A 145 2.21 -4.52 15.22
N THR A 146 2.47 -5.34 16.19
CA THR A 146 2.47 -6.79 16.04
C THR A 146 1.18 -7.17 15.32
N CYS A 147 1.29 -7.68 14.11
CA CYS A 147 0.20 -8.35 13.41
C CYS A 147 -0.13 -9.61 14.22
N ARG A 148 -0.89 -9.46 15.32
CA ARG A 148 -1.36 -10.59 16.14
C ARG A 148 -2.64 -11.12 15.52
N ARG A 149 -2.50 -12.37 15.03
CA ARG A 149 -3.48 -13.43 14.77
C ARG A 149 -4.84 -13.05 14.20
#